data_747abfabbc5ccd41e249986a27583e27
#
_entry.id   747abfabbc5ccd41e249986a27583e27
#
_cell.length_a   1.000
_cell.length_b   1.000
_cell.length_c   1.000
_cell.angle_alpha   90.00
_cell.angle_beta   90.00
_cell.angle_gamma   90.00
#
_symmetry.space_group_name_H-M   'P 1'
#
loop_
_entity.id
_entity.type
_entity.pdbx_description
1 polymer ?
#
loop_
_entity_poly.entity_id
_entity_poly.type
_entity_poly.pdbx_seq_one_letter_code
_entity_poly.pdbx_strand_id
1 'polypeptide(L)'
;MYPTNEKESLDALKGEDTELAATAEAILWRTWCRSGDSEADRIFRAAVDALQQRRFEDAEGLFSSVIELKPEFAEGWNKRATVRYMRQNFAGSIADCRETLARNPNHFGASSGQGLCHMSLAEFREAAVCFRRALEIHPHLTAVRQNLALAEAEGGGSGYLH
;
A
#
# COMPACT_ATOMS: atom_id res chain seq x y z
N MET A 1 6.39 13.79 -22.54
CA MET A 1 7.22 14.47 -21.50
C MET A 1 7.08 13.65 -20.22
N TYR A 2 8.17 13.28 -19.58
CA TYR A 2 8.14 12.50 -18.32
C TYR A 2 7.75 13.39 -17.14
N PRO A 3 6.97 12.86 -16.15
CA PRO A 3 6.57 13.63 -14.98
C PRO A 3 7.80 14.02 -14.13
N THR A 4 7.76 15.22 -13.57
CA THR A 4 8.87 15.80 -12.81
C THR A 4 8.56 15.96 -11.32
N ASN A 5 7.29 15.81 -10.94
CA ASN A 5 6.81 15.93 -9.56
C ASN A 5 5.68 14.94 -9.26
N GLU A 6 5.28 14.87 -7.99
CA GLU A 6 4.26 13.94 -7.52
C GLU A 6 2.91 14.14 -8.22
N LYS A 7 2.46 15.39 -8.39
CA LYS A 7 1.18 15.70 -9.05
C LYS A 7 1.16 15.22 -10.49
N GLU A 8 2.19 15.57 -11.26
CA GLU A 8 2.32 15.10 -12.65
C GLU A 8 2.39 13.59 -12.75
N SER A 9 3.06 12.94 -11.78
CA SER A 9 3.12 11.48 -11.71
C SER A 9 1.77 10.87 -11.43
N LEU A 10 0.99 11.40 -10.49
CA LEU A 10 -0.38 10.94 -10.21
C LEU A 10 -1.32 11.13 -11.40
N ASP A 11 -1.20 12.25 -12.12
CA ASP A 11 -1.97 12.49 -13.33
C ASP A 11 -1.58 11.51 -14.45
N ALA A 12 -0.28 11.22 -14.61
CA ALA A 12 0.23 10.26 -15.60
C ALA A 12 -0.23 8.81 -15.35
N LEU A 13 -0.45 8.41 -14.09
CA LEU A 13 -0.99 7.07 -13.76
C LEU A 13 -2.36 6.82 -14.39
N LYS A 14 -3.16 7.86 -14.58
CA LYS A 14 -4.53 7.78 -15.11
C LYS A 14 -4.60 7.80 -16.64
N GLY A 15 -3.47 8.10 -17.29
CA GLY A 15 -3.38 8.18 -18.75
C GLY A 15 -3.46 6.81 -19.43
N GLU A 16 -3.70 6.81 -20.74
CA GLU A 16 -3.76 5.59 -21.55
C GLU A 16 -2.36 5.04 -21.87
N ASP A 17 -1.32 5.86 -21.76
CA ASP A 17 0.07 5.47 -21.98
C ASP A 17 0.61 4.67 -20.80
N THR A 18 0.60 3.34 -20.94
CA THR A 18 1.02 2.41 -19.89
C THR A 18 2.52 2.47 -19.59
N GLU A 19 3.37 2.86 -20.55
CA GLU A 19 4.81 3.04 -20.33
C GLU A 19 5.07 4.31 -19.50
N LEU A 20 4.35 5.37 -19.81
CA LEU A 20 4.41 6.60 -19.02
C LEU A 20 3.85 6.37 -17.61
N ALA A 21 2.77 5.62 -17.47
CA ALA A 21 2.20 5.26 -16.18
C ALA A 21 3.17 4.43 -15.32
N ALA A 22 3.87 3.45 -15.91
CA ALA A 22 4.90 2.67 -15.21
C ALA A 22 6.08 3.54 -14.75
N THR A 23 6.50 4.49 -15.58
CA THR A 23 7.55 5.46 -15.21
C THR A 23 7.09 6.36 -14.06
N ALA A 24 5.85 6.84 -14.13
CA ALA A 24 5.24 7.67 -13.08
C ALA A 24 5.14 6.90 -11.74
N GLU A 25 4.73 5.64 -11.79
CA GLU A 25 4.70 4.76 -10.63
C GLU A 25 6.08 4.64 -9.96
N ALA A 26 7.12 4.39 -10.75
CA ALA A 26 8.50 4.29 -10.24
C ALA A 26 8.98 5.60 -9.60
N ILE A 27 8.59 6.76 -10.16
CA ILE A 27 8.91 8.07 -9.58
C ILE A 27 8.20 8.25 -8.23
N LEU A 28 6.92 7.88 -8.14
CA LEU A 28 6.13 7.97 -6.91
C LEU A 28 6.75 7.11 -5.81
N TRP A 29 7.06 5.85 -6.08
CA TRP A 29 7.70 4.96 -5.10
C TRP A 29 9.02 5.51 -4.61
N ARG A 30 9.87 6.01 -5.51
CA ARG A 30 11.15 6.63 -5.14
C ARG A 30 10.97 7.87 -4.26
N THR A 31 9.95 8.67 -4.53
CA THR A 31 9.63 9.87 -3.75
C THR A 31 9.08 9.50 -2.37
N TRP A 32 8.15 8.58 -2.33
CA TRP A 32 7.50 8.14 -1.09
C TRP A 32 8.43 7.38 -0.15
N CYS A 33 9.49 6.75 -0.66
CA CYS A 33 10.47 6.02 0.15
C CYS A 33 11.55 6.92 0.81
N ARG A 34 11.38 8.24 0.79
CA ARG A 34 12.30 9.20 1.43
C ARG A 34 11.60 9.92 2.58
N SER A 35 12.15 9.78 3.78
CA SER A 35 11.61 10.44 4.97
C SER A 35 12.06 11.91 5.12
N GLY A 36 13.14 12.30 4.44
CA GLY A 36 13.81 13.58 4.61
C GLY A 36 14.72 13.64 5.84
N ASP A 37 14.90 12.52 6.55
CA ASP A 37 15.76 12.37 7.72
C ASP A 37 16.76 11.23 7.47
N SER A 38 18.07 11.51 7.56
CA SER A 38 19.10 10.55 7.21
C SER A 38 19.15 9.33 8.14
N GLU A 39 18.87 9.52 9.42
CA GLU A 39 18.80 8.42 10.40
C GLU A 39 17.60 7.52 10.13
N ALA A 40 16.40 8.10 9.95
CA ALA A 40 15.21 7.37 9.61
C ALA A 40 15.36 6.61 8.29
N ASP A 41 15.97 7.22 7.27
CA ASP A 41 16.21 6.57 5.98
C ASP A 41 17.21 5.40 6.10
N ARG A 42 18.21 5.52 6.98
CA ARG A 42 19.17 4.44 7.27
C ARG A 42 18.46 3.24 7.92
N ILE A 43 17.64 3.49 8.92
CA ILE A 43 16.88 2.43 9.62
C ILE A 43 15.84 1.83 8.67
N PHE A 44 15.18 2.65 7.85
CA PHE A 44 14.21 2.19 6.86
C PHE A 44 14.85 1.21 5.86
N ARG A 45 16.04 1.50 5.34
CA ARG A 45 16.76 0.56 4.46
C ARG A 45 17.08 -0.75 5.15
N ALA A 46 17.55 -0.71 6.41
CA ALA A 46 17.80 -1.92 7.19
C ALA A 46 16.52 -2.74 7.42
N ALA A 47 15.39 -2.05 7.64
CA ALA A 47 14.08 -2.69 7.78
C ALA A 47 13.61 -3.37 6.48
N VAL A 48 13.83 -2.72 5.33
CA VAL A 48 13.53 -3.29 4.00
C VAL A 48 14.39 -4.54 3.75
N ASP A 49 15.67 -4.48 4.08
CA ASP A 49 16.58 -5.63 3.94
C ASP A 49 16.13 -6.80 4.83
N ALA A 50 15.74 -6.54 6.07
CA ALA A 50 15.19 -7.55 6.97
C ALA A 50 13.89 -8.17 6.43
N LEU A 51 13.01 -7.35 5.85
CA LEU A 51 11.77 -7.83 5.20
C LEU A 51 12.09 -8.74 4.01
N GLN A 52 13.02 -8.34 3.14
CA GLN A 52 13.44 -9.14 1.97
C GLN A 52 14.04 -10.48 2.39
N GLN A 53 14.76 -10.52 3.51
CA GLN A 53 15.31 -11.73 4.11
C GLN A 53 14.28 -12.52 4.94
N ARG A 54 13.01 -12.10 4.93
CA ARG A 54 11.90 -12.70 5.69
C ARG A 54 12.11 -12.74 7.21
N ARG A 55 12.96 -11.87 7.72
CA ARG A 55 13.16 -11.63 9.16
C ARG A 55 12.07 -10.65 9.66
N PHE A 56 10.84 -11.16 9.76
CA PHE A 56 9.66 -10.30 9.95
C PHE A 56 9.62 -9.60 11.30
N GLU A 57 10.07 -10.24 12.38
CA GLU A 57 10.15 -9.60 13.71
C GLU A 57 11.13 -8.43 13.73
N ASP A 58 12.32 -8.65 13.17
CA ASP A 58 13.33 -7.60 13.05
C ASP A 58 12.82 -6.45 12.18
N ALA A 59 12.21 -6.77 11.04
CA ALA A 59 11.64 -5.77 10.14
C ALA A 59 10.55 -4.94 10.83
N GLU A 60 9.62 -5.56 11.56
CA GLU A 60 8.56 -4.86 12.28
C GLU A 60 9.13 -3.92 13.35
N GLY A 61 10.12 -4.37 14.11
CA GLY A 61 10.82 -3.55 15.12
C GLY A 61 11.54 -2.35 14.50
N LEU A 62 12.25 -2.56 13.38
CA LEU A 62 12.94 -1.48 12.66
C LEU A 62 11.97 -0.47 12.04
N PHE A 63 10.87 -0.91 11.40
CA PHE A 63 9.84 0.02 10.91
C PHE A 63 9.16 0.78 12.04
N SER A 64 8.97 0.16 13.22
CA SER A 64 8.45 0.85 14.40
C SER A 64 9.40 1.96 14.85
N SER A 65 10.70 1.73 14.84
CA SER A 65 11.71 2.77 15.13
C SER A 65 11.66 3.92 14.12
N VAL A 66 11.47 3.62 12.83
CA VAL A 66 11.28 4.64 11.78
C VAL A 66 10.05 5.50 12.09
N ILE A 67 8.95 4.88 12.48
CA ILE A 67 7.69 5.58 12.81
C ILE A 67 7.87 6.47 14.05
N GLU A 68 8.61 6.02 15.07
CA GLU A 68 8.92 6.82 16.25
C GLU A 68 9.76 8.06 15.90
N LEU A 69 10.75 7.92 15.02
CA LEU A 69 11.59 9.04 14.58
C LEU A 69 10.85 9.99 13.64
N LYS A 70 10.04 9.46 12.73
CA LYS A 70 9.33 10.21 11.68
C LYS A 70 7.88 9.74 11.56
N PRO A 71 7.01 10.10 12.52
CA PRO A 71 5.61 9.67 12.51
C PRO A 71 4.82 10.16 11.28
N GLU A 72 5.29 11.22 10.60
CA GLU A 72 4.70 11.76 9.36
C GLU A 72 5.11 10.98 8.10
N PHE A 73 6.10 10.12 8.20
CA PHE A 73 6.59 9.36 7.07
C PHE A 73 5.65 8.20 6.73
N ALA A 74 4.74 8.41 5.79
CA ALA A 74 3.69 7.48 5.41
C ALA A 74 4.21 6.08 5.06
N GLU A 75 5.34 5.99 4.34
CA GLU A 75 5.90 4.71 3.89
C GLU A 75 6.42 3.84 5.05
N GLY A 76 6.82 4.44 6.16
CA GLY A 76 7.16 3.69 7.39
C GLY A 76 5.97 2.86 7.88
N TRP A 77 4.79 3.46 7.93
CA TRP A 77 3.54 2.78 8.28
C TRP A 77 3.16 1.73 7.24
N ASN A 78 3.22 2.06 5.95
CA ASN A 78 2.90 1.14 4.86
C ASN A 78 3.78 -0.12 4.86
N LYS A 79 5.07 0.03 5.08
CA LYS A 79 6.00 -1.11 5.15
C LYS A 79 5.76 -1.96 6.40
N ARG A 80 5.45 -1.35 7.55
CA ARG A 80 5.06 -2.12 8.73
C ARG A 80 3.73 -2.86 8.51
N ALA A 81 2.77 -2.25 7.81
CA ALA A 81 1.55 -2.93 7.40
C ALA A 81 1.84 -4.19 6.56
N THR A 82 2.78 -4.10 5.61
CA THR A 82 3.21 -5.24 4.79
C THR A 82 3.77 -6.36 5.66
N VAL A 83 4.65 -6.05 6.61
CA VAL A 83 5.21 -7.04 7.55
C VAL A 83 4.12 -7.69 8.38
N ARG A 84 3.19 -6.90 8.92
CA ARG A 84 2.06 -7.40 9.72
C ARG A 84 1.15 -8.31 8.91
N TYR A 85 0.88 -7.97 7.65
CA TYR A 85 0.17 -8.83 6.72
C TYR A 85 0.87 -10.19 6.56
N MET A 86 2.19 -10.18 6.31
CA MET A 86 2.99 -11.41 6.16
C MET A 86 2.99 -12.27 7.43
N ARG A 87 2.85 -11.66 8.59
CA ARG A 87 2.70 -12.33 9.89
C ARG A 87 1.24 -12.68 10.23
N GLN A 88 0.31 -12.48 9.30
CA GLN A 88 -1.14 -12.71 9.48
C GLN A 88 -1.78 -11.85 10.58
N ASN A 89 -1.13 -10.77 11.00
CA ASN A 89 -1.73 -9.75 11.84
C ASN A 89 -2.52 -8.76 10.98
N PHE A 90 -3.66 -9.20 10.45
CA PHE A 90 -4.46 -8.43 9.50
C PHE A 90 -5.06 -7.17 10.14
N ALA A 91 -5.52 -7.25 11.39
CA ALA A 91 -6.03 -6.08 12.10
C ALA A 91 -4.96 -4.99 12.30
N GLY A 92 -3.75 -5.38 12.70
CA GLY A 92 -2.62 -4.46 12.83
C GLY A 92 -2.18 -3.88 11.48
N SER A 93 -2.22 -4.69 10.42
CA SER A 93 -1.93 -4.24 9.05
C SER A 93 -2.96 -3.21 8.57
N ILE A 94 -4.25 -3.45 8.78
CA ILE A 94 -5.33 -2.49 8.45
C ILE A 94 -5.14 -1.16 9.19
N ALA A 95 -4.79 -1.21 10.47
CA ALA A 95 -4.52 -0.01 11.25
C ALA A 95 -3.37 0.81 10.65
N ASP A 96 -2.27 0.17 10.29
CA ASP A 96 -1.11 0.83 9.67
C ASP A 96 -1.43 1.35 8.25
N CYS A 97 -2.23 0.64 7.46
CA CYS A 97 -2.72 1.15 6.17
C CYS A 97 -3.55 2.43 6.34
N ARG A 98 -4.39 2.50 7.35
CA ARG A 98 -5.16 3.72 7.67
C ARG A 98 -4.25 4.87 8.04
N GLU A 99 -3.22 4.63 8.85
CA GLU A 99 -2.22 5.65 9.19
C GLU A 99 -1.44 6.13 7.96
N THR A 100 -1.12 5.22 7.04
CA THR A 100 -0.51 5.56 5.75
C THR A 100 -1.41 6.48 4.94
N LEU A 101 -2.70 6.13 4.80
CA LEU A 101 -3.66 6.89 4.00
C LEU A 101 -4.04 8.23 4.63
N ALA A 102 -3.97 8.35 5.95
CA ALA A 102 -4.15 9.63 6.64
C ALA A 102 -3.03 10.63 6.30
N ARG A 103 -1.81 10.13 6.06
CA ARG A 103 -0.63 10.94 5.69
C ARG A 103 -0.48 11.14 4.19
N ASN A 104 -0.82 10.12 3.41
CA ASN A 104 -0.80 10.14 1.95
C ASN A 104 -2.08 9.51 1.40
N PRO A 105 -3.13 10.31 1.14
CA PRO A 105 -4.40 9.83 0.60
C PRO A 105 -4.29 9.16 -0.78
N ASN A 106 -3.22 9.45 -1.52
CA ASN A 106 -2.97 8.91 -2.86
C ASN A 106 -2.13 7.62 -2.86
N HIS A 107 -1.90 7.04 -1.69
CA HIS A 107 -1.08 5.85 -1.56
C HIS A 107 -1.85 4.60 -1.99
N PHE A 108 -1.88 4.33 -3.30
CA PHE A 108 -2.62 3.19 -3.87
C PHE A 108 -2.15 1.83 -3.32
N GLY A 109 -0.86 1.68 -2.97
CA GLY A 109 -0.32 0.48 -2.34
C GLY A 109 -0.94 0.20 -0.96
N ALA A 110 -1.14 1.23 -0.13
CA ALA A 110 -1.81 1.08 1.16
C ALA A 110 -3.29 0.74 1.00
N SER A 111 -3.98 1.38 0.03
CA SER A 111 -5.39 1.05 -0.27
C SER A 111 -5.53 -0.42 -0.71
N SER A 112 -4.68 -0.89 -1.63
CA SER A 112 -4.72 -2.29 -2.07
C SER A 112 -4.31 -3.26 -0.95
N GLY A 113 -3.30 -2.92 -0.15
CA GLY A 113 -2.87 -3.72 1.01
C GLY A 113 -3.97 -3.87 2.05
N GLN A 114 -4.71 -2.81 2.35
CA GLN A 114 -5.89 -2.86 3.21
C GLN A 114 -6.96 -3.78 2.64
N GLY A 115 -7.20 -3.73 1.33
CA GLY A 115 -8.12 -4.63 0.63
C GLY A 115 -7.72 -6.10 0.77
N LEU A 116 -6.43 -6.42 0.63
CA LEU A 116 -5.92 -7.78 0.82
C LEU A 116 -6.13 -8.30 2.25
N CYS A 117 -5.98 -7.44 3.26
CA CYS A 117 -6.27 -7.79 4.65
C CYS A 117 -7.76 -8.13 4.83
N HIS A 118 -8.66 -7.32 4.27
CA HIS A 118 -10.10 -7.58 4.32
C HIS A 118 -10.48 -8.86 3.57
N MET A 119 -9.83 -9.16 2.43
CA MET A 119 -9.99 -10.46 1.74
C MET A 119 -9.61 -11.63 2.65
N SER A 120 -8.48 -11.52 3.35
CA SER A 120 -8.00 -12.57 4.27
C SER A 120 -8.94 -12.79 5.47
N LEU A 121 -9.70 -11.77 5.84
CA LEU A 121 -10.73 -11.82 6.88
C LEU A 121 -12.13 -12.19 6.36
N ALA A 122 -12.27 -12.50 5.06
CA ALA A 122 -13.55 -12.72 4.38
C ALA A 122 -14.52 -11.52 4.46
N GLU A 123 -13.98 -10.32 4.63
CA GLU A 123 -14.70 -9.05 4.62
C GLU A 123 -14.74 -8.49 3.19
N PHE A 124 -15.43 -9.18 2.30
CA PHE A 124 -15.33 -8.96 0.85
C PHE A 124 -15.87 -7.60 0.39
N ARG A 125 -16.88 -7.07 1.07
CA ARG A 125 -17.44 -5.74 0.74
C ARG A 125 -16.45 -4.63 1.06
N GLU A 126 -15.80 -4.71 2.20
CA GLU A 126 -14.75 -3.80 2.64
C GLU A 126 -13.51 -3.89 1.72
N ALA A 127 -13.13 -5.11 1.35
CA ALA A 127 -12.07 -5.34 0.38
C ALA A 127 -12.35 -4.65 -0.97
N ALA A 128 -13.57 -4.80 -1.50
CA ALA A 128 -13.96 -4.18 -2.76
C ALA A 128 -13.88 -2.64 -2.70
N VAL A 129 -14.28 -2.02 -1.60
CA VAL A 129 -14.14 -0.57 -1.39
C VAL A 129 -12.67 -0.13 -1.47
N CYS A 130 -11.78 -0.87 -0.79
CA CYS A 130 -10.36 -0.57 -0.78
C CYS A 130 -9.73 -0.73 -2.17
N PHE A 131 -10.07 -1.79 -2.91
CA PHE A 131 -9.56 -2.01 -4.25
C PHE A 131 -10.06 -0.97 -5.25
N ARG A 132 -11.33 -0.56 -5.19
CA ARG A 132 -11.85 0.54 -6.03
C ARG A 132 -11.08 1.82 -5.78
N ARG A 133 -10.84 2.18 -4.52
CA ARG A 133 -10.04 3.36 -4.16
C ARG A 133 -8.63 3.31 -4.75
N ALA A 134 -7.96 2.16 -4.69
CA ALA A 134 -6.64 1.99 -5.31
C ALA A 134 -6.70 2.21 -6.83
N LEU A 135 -7.73 1.68 -7.49
CA LEU A 135 -7.91 1.79 -8.95
C LEU A 135 -8.34 3.19 -9.40
N GLU A 136 -9.00 3.98 -8.56
CA GLU A 136 -9.27 5.40 -8.84
C GLU A 136 -7.98 6.21 -8.95
N ILE A 137 -6.94 5.82 -8.21
CA ILE A 137 -5.63 6.47 -8.23
C ILE A 137 -4.77 5.90 -9.37
N HIS A 138 -4.72 4.59 -9.49
CA HIS A 138 -3.88 3.86 -10.45
C HIS A 138 -4.67 2.77 -11.18
N PRO A 139 -5.35 3.11 -12.29
CA PRO A 139 -6.26 2.19 -12.98
C PRO A 139 -5.59 0.99 -13.65
N HIS A 140 -4.26 1.01 -13.84
CA HIS A 140 -3.51 -0.05 -14.52
C HIS A 140 -3.05 -1.20 -13.59
N LEU A 141 -3.43 -1.19 -12.31
CA LEU A 141 -3.09 -2.27 -11.35
C LEU A 141 -3.89 -3.54 -11.66
N THR A 142 -3.36 -4.39 -12.55
CA THR A 142 -4.03 -5.60 -13.03
C THR A 142 -4.40 -6.56 -11.90
N ALA A 143 -3.47 -6.81 -10.96
CA ALA A 143 -3.72 -7.67 -9.80
C ALA A 143 -4.84 -7.12 -8.91
N VAL A 144 -4.92 -5.81 -8.74
CA VAL A 144 -5.98 -5.17 -7.94
C VAL A 144 -7.34 -5.30 -8.62
N ARG A 145 -7.40 -5.19 -9.97
CA ARG A 145 -8.64 -5.45 -10.72
C ARG A 145 -9.13 -6.88 -10.57
N GLN A 146 -8.22 -7.85 -10.61
CA GLN A 146 -8.56 -9.26 -10.39
C GLN A 146 -9.07 -9.50 -8.96
N ASN A 147 -8.43 -8.92 -7.97
CA ASN A 147 -8.84 -9.01 -6.57
C ASN A 147 -10.20 -8.32 -6.34
N LEU A 148 -10.46 -7.19 -7.00
CA LEU A 148 -11.76 -6.53 -6.94
C LEU A 148 -12.87 -7.43 -7.50
N ALA A 149 -12.67 -8.03 -8.67
CA ALA A 149 -13.63 -8.93 -9.27
C ALA A 149 -13.93 -10.13 -8.35
N LEU A 150 -12.91 -10.69 -7.71
CA LEU A 150 -13.07 -11.78 -6.74
C LEU A 150 -13.86 -11.32 -5.51
N ALA A 151 -13.52 -10.16 -4.94
CA ALA A 151 -14.21 -9.62 -3.78
C ALA A 151 -15.70 -9.34 -4.07
N GLU A 152 -16.02 -8.83 -5.27
CA GLU A 152 -17.40 -8.59 -5.71
C GLU A 152 -18.19 -9.88 -5.89
N ALA A 153 -17.58 -10.91 -6.48
CA ALA A 153 -18.19 -12.22 -6.66
C ALA A 153 -18.52 -12.87 -5.30
N GLU A 154 -17.57 -12.89 -4.37
CA GLU A 154 -17.76 -13.48 -3.04
C GLU A 154 -18.71 -12.64 -2.17
N GLY A 155 -18.60 -11.31 -2.23
CA GLY A 155 -19.47 -10.39 -1.48
C GLY A 155 -20.92 -10.36 -1.97
N GLY A 156 -21.16 -10.68 -3.28
CA GLY A 156 -22.50 -10.81 -3.88
C GLY A 156 -23.16 -12.17 -3.65
N GLY A 157 -22.35 -13.22 -3.49
CA GLY A 157 -22.84 -14.60 -3.29
C GLY A 157 -23.51 -14.86 -1.93
N SER A 158 -23.30 -14.00 -0.93
CA SER A 158 -23.87 -14.13 0.41
C SER A 158 -25.37 -13.73 0.50
N GLY A 159 -25.98 -13.33 -0.62
CA GLY A 159 -27.38 -12.85 -0.67
C GLY A 159 -28.44 -13.91 -1.02
N TYR A 160 -28.05 -15.16 -1.31
CA TYR A 160 -28.97 -16.20 -1.81
C TYR A 160 -29.07 -17.46 -0.92
N LEU A 161 -28.76 -17.38 0.33
CA LEU A 161 -29.04 -18.47 1.29
C LEU A 161 -30.00 -17.99 2.39
N HIS A 162 -31.28 -17.86 2.02
CA HIS A 162 -32.43 -17.92 2.91
C HIS A 162 -33.56 -18.69 2.26
#